data_56f6b976d0a28e10f53fc36431caac10
#
_entry.id   56f6b976d0a28e10f53fc36431caac10
#
_cell.length_a   1.000
_cell.length_b   1.000
_cell.length_c   1.000
_cell.angle_alpha   90.00
_cell.angle_beta   90.00
_cell.angle_gamma   90.00
#
_symmetry.space_group_name_H-M   'P 1'
#
loop_
_entity.id
_entity.type
_entity.pdbx_description
1 polymer ?
#
loop_
_entity_poly.entity_id
_entity_poly.type
_entity_poly.pdbx_seq_one_letter_code
_entity_poly.pdbx_strand_id
1 'polypeptide(L)'
;MESLLFPIIMLAVTLIGGGILLLFLKISKKTPQTDADSAAMQTAQQFINVKDIRDKYLYTRGGMVFIYLRIHAISIDLYSKSEKNVLIKTLTAELSDIQYQFKFMALSRPVDISPLITEMSEMLKEAEDKRKELLRQEILQMGGFALSGEIVERQFYIALWEKQEEGIERDLLKRASLLCEKFATGGVTCDILTEKEIKVNQ
;
A
#
# COMPACT_ATOMS: atom_id res chain seq x y z
N MET A 1 35.23 69.38 27.94
CA MET A 1 35.10 67.92 28.21
C MET A 1 33.78 67.29 27.61
N GLU A 2 32.85 68.14 27.17
CA GLU A 2 31.55 67.63 26.62
C GLU A 2 31.62 67.12 25.18
N SER A 3 32.62 67.53 24.37
CA SER A 3 32.67 67.17 22.96
C SER A 3 33.13 65.71 22.69
N LEU A 4 33.70 65.01 23.64
CA LEU A 4 34.18 63.63 23.53
C LEU A 4 33.14 62.61 24.03
N LEU A 5 32.17 63.07 24.84
CA LEU A 5 31.14 62.17 25.39
C LEU A 5 30.16 61.69 24.32
N PHE A 6 29.80 62.53 23.38
CA PHE A 6 28.84 62.21 22.30
C PHE A 6 29.32 61.09 21.40
N PRO A 7 30.58 61.09 20.84
CA PRO A 7 31.06 60.02 20.00
C PRO A 7 31.26 58.68 20.77
N ILE A 8 31.55 58.73 22.08
CA ILE A 8 31.69 57.52 22.90
C ILE A 8 30.32 56.85 23.13
N ILE A 9 29.29 57.65 23.38
CA ILE A 9 27.91 57.12 23.52
C ILE A 9 27.43 56.52 22.20
N MET A 10 27.67 57.15 21.06
CA MET A 10 27.31 56.64 19.75
C MET A 10 28.05 55.30 19.44
N LEU A 11 29.31 55.22 19.79
CA LEU A 11 30.09 53.98 19.59
C LEU A 11 29.57 52.83 20.48
N ALA A 12 29.19 53.12 21.72
CA ALA A 12 28.60 52.13 22.62
C ALA A 12 27.23 51.61 22.12
N VAL A 13 26.38 52.51 21.62
CA VAL A 13 25.05 52.15 21.06
C VAL A 13 25.20 51.29 19.81
N THR A 14 26.16 51.59 18.93
CA THR A 14 26.41 50.79 17.71
C THR A 14 26.97 49.40 18.03
N LEU A 15 27.85 49.28 19.03
CA LEU A 15 28.37 47.98 19.49
C LEU A 15 27.30 47.14 20.16
N ILE A 16 26.42 47.73 20.97
CA ILE A 16 25.33 47.00 21.60
C ILE A 16 24.29 46.56 20.55
N GLY A 17 23.92 47.47 19.63
CA GLY A 17 23.00 47.18 18.52
C GLY A 17 23.54 46.07 17.56
N GLY A 18 24.82 46.17 17.20
CA GLY A 18 25.49 45.14 16.41
C GLY A 18 25.60 43.82 17.12
N GLY A 19 25.87 43.80 18.41
CA GLY A 19 25.91 42.60 19.25
C GLY A 19 24.54 41.91 19.34
N ILE A 20 23.47 42.64 19.51
CA ILE A 20 22.09 42.13 19.53
C ILE A 20 21.71 41.57 18.16
N LEU A 21 22.07 42.25 17.08
CA LEU A 21 21.79 41.78 15.71
C LEU A 21 22.52 40.50 15.40
N LEU A 22 23.79 40.38 15.80
CA LEU A 22 24.59 39.12 15.61
C LEU A 22 24.03 37.97 16.46
N LEU A 23 23.57 38.23 17.70
CA LEU A 23 22.90 37.24 18.52
C LEU A 23 21.57 36.81 17.90
N PHE A 24 20.78 37.74 17.37
CA PHE A 24 19.52 37.43 16.68
C PHE A 24 19.74 36.61 15.41
N LEU A 25 20.76 36.93 14.59
CA LEU A 25 21.15 36.16 13.41
C LEU A 25 21.70 34.76 13.76
N LYS A 26 22.40 34.62 14.89
CA LYS A 26 22.92 33.36 15.37
C LYS A 26 21.83 32.46 15.95
N ILE A 27 20.82 33.05 16.60
CA ILE A 27 19.64 32.33 17.08
C ILE A 27 18.70 31.98 15.92
N SER A 28 18.54 32.91 14.96
CA SER A 28 17.74 32.64 13.73
C SER A 28 18.34 31.62 12.79
N LYS A 29 19.67 31.37 12.85
CA LYS A 29 20.33 30.28 12.11
C LYS A 29 20.21 28.92 12.78
N LYS A 30 19.67 28.83 13.99
CA LYS A 30 19.16 27.58 14.54
C LYS A 30 17.70 27.42 14.14
N THR A 31 17.42 27.38 12.85
CA THR A 31 16.19 26.80 12.33
C THR A 31 16.22 25.33 12.77
N PRO A 32 15.17 24.82 13.39
CA PRO A 32 15.06 23.39 13.65
C PRO A 32 14.80 22.68 12.32
N GLN A 33 15.87 22.45 11.57
CA GLN A 33 15.83 21.63 10.36
C GLN A 33 15.80 20.14 10.73
N THR A 34 15.87 19.85 12.04
CA THR A 34 15.94 18.49 12.57
C THR A 34 14.56 17.86 12.79
N ASP A 35 13.49 18.67 12.92
CA ASP A 35 12.17 18.12 13.21
C ASP A 35 11.33 17.84 11.96
N ALA A 36 11.58 18.55 10.86
CA ALA A 36 10.91 18.30 9.60
C ALA A 36 11.49 17.08 8.88
N ASP A 37 12.82 16.88 8.93
CA ASP A 37 13.47 15.71 8.35
C ASP A 37 13.26 14.45 9.21
N SER A 38 13.19 14.58 10.53
CA SER A 38 12.84 13.45 11.40
C SER A 38 11.35 13.09 11.33
N ALA A 39 10.48 14.05 11.08
CA ALA A 39 9.06 13.79 10.79
C ALA A 39 8.85 13.19 9.38
N ALA A 40 9.65 13.60 8.39
CA ALA A 40 9.63 13.01 7.05
C ALA A 40 10.27 11.61 6.97
N MET A 41 11.16 11.29 7.91
CA MET A 41 11.74 9.95 8.09
C MET A 41 10.94 9.04 9.04
N GLN A 42 9.77 9.43 9.49
CA GLN A 42 8.80 8.45 9.95
C GLN A 42 8.45 7.62 8.74
N THR A 43 9.14 6.48 8.61
CA THR A 43 8.90 5.55 7.51
C THR A 43 7.41 5.23 7.47
N ALA A 44 6.84 5.02 6.27
CA ALA A 44 5.46 4.58 6.10
C ALA A 44 5.09 3.44 7.07
N GLN A 45 6.06 2.62 7.46
CA GLN A 45 5.98 1.58 8.49
C GLN A 45 5.62 2.10 9.90
N GLN A 46 5.93 3.34 10.26
CA GLN A 46 5.52 3.92 11.56
C GLN A 46 4.08 4.43 11.53
N PHE A 47 3.58 4.82 10.37
CA PHE A 47 2.17 5.17 10.17
C PHE A 47 1.25 3.96 10.13
N ILE A 48 1.76 2.82 9.65
CA ILE A 48 1.01 1.58 9.60
C ILE A 48 1.08 0.94 10.99
N ASN A 49 -0.08 0.63 11.58
CA ASN A 49 -0.18 -0.04 12.88
C ASN A 49 0.25 -1.53 12.81
N VAL A 50 1.25 -1.83 11.98
CA VAL A 50 1.83 -3.17 11.82
C VAL A 50 3.02 -3.30 12.75
N LYS A 51 3.05 -4.38 13.53
CA LYS A 51 4.16 -4.76 14.40
C LYS A 51 5.06 -5.78 13.71
N ASP A 52 4.46 -6.82 13.10
CA ASP A 52 5.18 -7.93 12.51
C ASP A 52 4.27 -8.69 11.53
N ILE A 53 4.87 -9.41 10.59
CA ILE A 53 4.20 -10.33 9.69
C ILE A 53 4.95 -11.65 9.74
N ARG A 54 4.25 -12.74 10.07
CA ARG A 54 4.82 -14.09 10.17
C ARG A 54 3.90 -15.09 9.47
N ASP A 55 4.43 -15.83 8.53
CA ASP A 55 3.71 -16.84 7.76
C ASP A 55 2.48 -16.26 7.04
N LYS A 56 1.31 -16.34 7.64
CA LYS A 56 0.01 -15.90 7.10
C LYS A 56 -0.64 -14.81 7.96
N TYR A 57 0.04 -14.41 9.03
CA TYR A 57 -0.53 -13.53 10.05
C TYR A 57 0.17 -12.18 10.09
N LEU A 58 -0.64 -11.14 10.18
CA LEU A 58 -0.19 -9.78 10.41
C LEU A 58 -0.54 -9.40 11.86
N TYR A 59 0.47 -9.03 12.62
CA TYR A 59 0.36 -8.59 14.01
C TYR A 59 0.40 -7.07 14.08
N THR A 60 -0.54 -6.48 14.82
CA THR A 60 -0.58 -5.04 15.02
C THR A 60 0.02 -4.64 16.37
N ARG A 61 0.43 -3.38 16.47
CA ARG A 61 0.89 -2.78 17.75
C ARG A 61 -0.23 -2.72 18.78
N GLY A 62 -1.49 -2.68 18.34
CA GLY A 62 -2.68 -2.71 19.19
C GLY A 62 -3.05 -4.11 19.70
N GLY A 63 -2.19 -5.14 19.49
CA GLY A 63 -2.45 -6.49 19.97
C GLY A 63 -3.55 -7.24 19.21
N MET A 64 -3.74 -6.91 17.93
CA MET A 64 -4.64 -7.64 17.04
C MET A 64 -3.84 -8.53 16.09
N VAL A 65 -4.39 -9.67 15.74
CA VAL A 65 -3.87 -10.59 14.71
C VAL A 65 -4.84 -10.60 13.54
N PHE A 66 -4.33 -10.44 12.35
CA PHE A 66 -5.10 -10.47 11.09
C PHE A 66 -4.66 -11.64 10.22
N ILE A 67 -5.61 -12.20 9.49
CA ILE A 67 -5.38 -13.08 8.36
C ILE A 67 -6.14 -12.53 7.16
N TYR A 68 -5.51 -12.57 5.98
CA TYR A 68 -6.08 -12.03 4.74
C TYR A 68 -6.34 -13.14 3.74
N LEU A 69 -7.48 -13.06 3.08
CA LEU A 69 -7.87 -13.94 1.99
C LEU A 69 -7.99 -13.11 0.71
N ARG A 70 -7.55 -13.67 -0.40
CA ARG A 70 -7.80 -13.12 -1.75
C ARG A 70 -8.94 -13.87 -2.38
N ILE A 71 -9.91 -13.13 -2.91
CA ILE A 71 -11.01 -13.66 -3.70
C ILE A 71 -10.68 -13.42 -5.16
N HIS A 72 -10.64 -14.47 -5.96
CA HIS A 72 -10.45 -14.35 -7.39
C HIS A 72 -11.75 -13.95 -8.06
N ALA A 73 -11.73 -12.80 -8.74
CA ALA A 73 -12.89 -12.32 -9.48
C ALA A 73 -13.26 -13.31 -10.60
N ILE A 74 -14.54 -13.59 -10.73
CA ILE A 74 -15.09 -14.36 -11.84
C ILE A 74 -15.84 -13.45 -12.79
N SER A 75 -15.67 -13.64 -14.09
CA SER A 75 -16.48 -12.94 -15.09
C SER A 75 -17.84 -13.61 -15.19
N ILE A 76 -18.88 -12.88 -14.86
CA ILE A 76 -20.28 -13.35 -14.96
C ILE A 76 -20.98 -12.89 -16.25
N ASP A 77 -20.26 -12.22 -17.16
CA ASP A 77 -20.85 -11.63 -18.36
C ASP A 77 -21.39 -12.68 -19.31
N LEU A 78 -20.70 -13.83 -19.39
CA LEU A 78 -21.11 -14.96 -20.22
C LEU A 78 -22.14 -15.88 -19.56
N TYR A 79 -22.49 -15.64 -18.28
CA TYR A 79 -23.48 -16.44 -17.58
C TYR A 79 -24.89 -16.07 -17.97
N SER A 80 -25.70 -17.08 -18.23
CA SER A 80 -27.15 -16.91 -18.38
C SER A 80 -27.79 -16.40 -17.09
N LYS A 81 -28.98 -15.87 -17.19
CA LYS A 81 -29.73 -15.41 -16.01
C LYS A 81 -29.96 -16.53 -14.98
N SER A 82 -30.14 -17.76 -15.45
CA SER A 82 -30.30 -18.93 -14.56
C SER A 82 -29.03 -19.24 -13.81
N GLU A 83 -27.86 -19.27 -14.49
CA GLU A 83 -26.56 -19.51 -13.87
C GLU A 83 -26.20 -18.45 -12.84
N LYS A 84 -26.44 -17.15 -13.16
CA LYS A 84 -26.26 -16.05 -12.19
C LYS A 84 -27.11 -16.25 -10.94
N ASN A 85 -28.36 -16.65 -11.11
CA ASN A 85 -29.26 -16.89 -9.97
C ASN A 85 -28.80 -18.09 -9.12
N VAL A 86 -28.31 -19.16 -9.73
CA VAL A 86 -27.77 -20.33 -9.02
C VAL A 86 -26.53 -19.90 -8.22
N LEU A 87 -25.59 -19.22 -8.85
CA LEU A 87 -24.38 -18.71 -8.20
C LEU A 87 -24.72 -17.85 -6.96
N ILE A 88 -25.61 -16.87 -7.12
CA ILE A 88 -26.03 -15.98 -6.04
C ILE A 88 -26.69 -16.76 -4.88
N LYS A 89 -27.61 -17.67 -5.21
CA LYS A 89 -28.30 -18.47 -4.20
C LYS A 89 -27.31 -19.37 -3.43
N THR A 90 -26.41 -20.04 -4.14
CA THR A 90 -25.40 -20.90 -3.49
C THR A 90 -24.49 -20.09 -2.60
N LEU A 91 -23.91 -18.98 -3.07
CA LEU A 91 -23.06 -18.11 -2.24
C LEU A 91 -23.83 -17.56 -1.03
N THR A 92 -25.08 -17.14 -1.22
CA THR A 92 -25.90 -16.61 -0.13
C THR A 92 -26.15 -17.71 0.92
N ALA A 93 -26.45 -18.92 0.51
CA ALA A 93 -26.66 -20.04 1.43
C ALA A 93 -25.39 -20.38 2.20
N GLU A 94 -24.23 -20.49 1.52
CA GLU A 94 -22.95 -20.82 2.14
C GLU A 94 -22.47 -19.74 3.12
N LEU A 95 -22.72 -18.45 2.82
CA LEU A 95 -22.26 -17.35 3.64
C LEU A 95 -23.24 -16.95 4.77
N SER A 96 -24.47 -17.46 4.73
CA SER A 96 -25.54 -17.05 5.68
C SER A 96 -25.29 -17.43 7.12
N ASP A 97 -24.49 -18.46 7.40
CA ASP A 97 -24.18 -18.95 8.75
C ASP A 97 -22.90 -18.33 9.36
N ILE A 98 -22.27 -17.38 8.67
CA ILE A 98 -21.09 -16.70 9.19
C ILE A 98 -21.52 -15.73 10.30
N GLN A 99 -21.07 -16.02 11.53
CA GLN A 99 -21.41 -15.20 12.71
C GLN A 99 -20.26 -14.34 13.23
N TYR A 100 -19.06 -14.47 12.64
CA TYR A 100 -17.89 -13.67 13.01
C TYR A 100 -17.74 -12.44 12.10
N GLN A 101 -17.08 -11.42 12.63
CA GLN A 101 -16.83 -10.18 11.88
C GLN A 101 -15.75 -10.39 10.83
N PHE A 102 -15.96 -9.85 9.66
CA PHE A 102 -14.95 -9.77 8.60
C PHE A 102 -15.07 -8.44 7.86
N LYS A 103 -14.00 -8.03 7.21
CA LYS A 103 -13.99 -6.83 6.36
C LYS A 103 -13.73 -7.24 4.92
N PHE A 104 -14.66 -6.89 4.05
CA PHE A 104 -14.47 -7.00 2.60
C PHE A 104 -13.81 -5.74 2.07
N MET A 105 -12.79 -5.90 1.23
CA MET A 105 -12.01 -4.82 0.64
C MET A 105 -11.89 -5.05 -0.87
N ALA A 106 -12.14 -3.99 -1.65
CA ALA A 106 -11.84 -3.94 -3.07
C ALA A 106 -10.74 -2.90 -3.29
N LEU A 107 -9.61 -3.34 -3.80
CA LEU A 107 -8.46 -2.49 -4.07
C LEU A 107 -8.31 -2.36 -5.59
N SER A 108 -8.15 -1.14 -6.07
CA SER A 108 -7.76 -0.86 -7.44
C SER A 108 -6.26 -0.60 -7.47
N ARG A 109 -5.54 -1.32 -8.30
CA ARG A 109 -4.10 -1.14 -8.50
C ARG A 109 -3.79 -1.07 -9.99
N PRO A 110 -2.74 -0.37 -10.38
CA PRO A 110 -2.27 -0.44 -11.76
C PRO A 110 -1.99 -1.88 -12.17
N VAL A 111 -2.37 -2.26 -13.39
CA VAL A 111 -2.06 -3.60 -13.93
C VAL A 111 -0.56 -3.73 -14.06
N ASP A 112 -0.02 -4.85 -13.57
CA ASP A 112 1.39 -5.18 -13.81
C ASP A 112 1.56 -5.75 -15.22
N ILE A 113 2.05 -4.91 -16.12
CA ILE A 113 2.36 -5.29 -17.50
C ILE A 113 3.81 -5.75 -17.69
N SER A 114 4.62 -5.81 -16.63
CA SER A 114 6.04 -6.19 -16.71
C SER A 114 6.25 -7.55 -17.37
N PRO A 115 5.44 -8.60 -17.09
CA PRO A 115 5.57 -9.90 -17.79
C PRO A 115 5.37 -9.76 -19.30
N LEU A 116 4.35 -9.00 -19.73
CA LEU A 116 4.07 -8.77 -21.15
C LEU A 116 5.20 -8.02 -21.84
N ILE A 117 5.71 -6.95 -21.22
CA ILE A 117 6.86 -6.19 -21.75
C ILE A 117 8.10 -7.07 -21.85
N THR A 118 8.32 -7.95 -20.89
CA THR A 118 9.45 -8.91 -20.91
C THR A 118 9.32 -9.86 -22.10
N GLU A 119 8.16 -10.49 -22.27
CA GLU A 119 7.88 -11.40 -23.38
C GLU A 119 8.06 -10.71 -24.75
N MET A 120 7.48 -9.54 -24.92
CA MET A 120 7.64 -8.74 -26.14
C MET A 120 9.10 -8.34 -26.39
N SER A 121 9.87 -8.07 -25.35
CA SER A 121 11.29 -7.74 -25.43
C SER A 121 12.14 -8.95 -25.83
N GLU A 122 11.74 -10.15 -25.44
CA GLU A 122 12.37 -11.40 -25.91
C GLU A 122 12.06 -11.66 -27.37
N MET A 123 10.79 -11.54 -27.78
CA MET A 123 10.39 -11.63 -29.19
C MET A 123 11.13 -10.61 -30.08
N LEU A 124 11.43 -9.42 -29.53
CA LEU A 124 12.16 -8.37 -30.26
C LEU A 124 13.58 -8.81 -30.64
N LYS A 125 14.24 -9.66 -29.84
CA LYS A 125 15.61 -10.13 -30.12
C LYS A 125 15.67 -11.01 -31.36
N GLU A 126 14.63 -11.80 -31.61
CA GLU A 126 14.57 -12.80 -32.70
C GLU A 126 13.80 -12.33 -33.93
N ALA A 127 13.16 -11.17 -33.86
CA ALA A 127 12.29 -10.67 -34.92
C ALA A 127 13.08 -10.11 -36.12
N GLU A 128 12.48 -10.18 -37.31
CA GLU A 128 12.94 -9.48 -38.51
C GLU A 128 12.68 -7.96 -38.43
N ASP A 129 13.37 -7.15 -39.24
CA ASP A 129 13.38 -5.69 -39.11
C ASP A 129 11.99 -5.02 -39.06
N LYS A 130 11.07 -5.43 -39.95
CA LYS A 130 9.69 -4.92 -39.95
C LYS A 130 8.92 -5.27 -38.68
N ARG A 131 9.12 -6.49 -38.17
CA ARG A 131 8.49 -6.96 -36.93
C ARG A 131 9.10 -6.30 -35.71
N LYS A 132 10.41 -6.00 -35.74
CA LYS A 132 11.09 -5.23 -34.68
C LYS A 132 10.48 -3.87 -34.49
N GLU A 133 10.22 -3.16 -35.59
CA GLU A 133 9.62 -1.82 -35.51
C GLU A 133 8.22 -1.85 -34.89
N LEU A 134 7.38 -2.80 -35.31
CA LEU A 134 6.05 -2.99 -34.73
C LEU A 134 6.13 -3.32 -33.23
N LEU A 135 6.99 -4.24 -32.82
CA LEU A 135 7.16 -4.63 -31.42
C LEU A 135 7.66 -3.46 -30.57
N ARG A 136 8.57 -2.60 -31.08
CA ARG A 136 9.00 -1.40 -30.38
C ARG A 136 7.85 -0.43 -30.15
N GLN A 137 7.04 -0.19 -31.16
CA GLN A 137 5.87 0.70 -31.05
C GLN A 137 4.86 0.14 -30.04
N GLU A 138 4.60 -1.14 -30.07
CA GLU A 138 3.70 -1.82 -29.14
C GLU A 138 4.22 -1.73 -27.69
N ILE A 139 5.50 -1.98 -27.44
CA ILE A 139 6.14 -1.85 -26.12
C ILE A 139 6.01 -0.40 -25.60
N LEU A 140 6.26 0.60 -26.44
CA LEU A 140 6.11 2.01 -26.07
C LEU A 140 4.66 2.36 -25.74
N GLN A 141 3.70 1.88 -26.54
CA GLN A 141 2.29 2.13 -26.33
C GLN A 141 1.79 1.47 -25.02
N MET A 142 2.15 0.21 -24.78
CA MET A 142 1.81 -0.50 -23.55
C MET A 142 2.45 0.16 -22.32
N GLY A 143 3.72 0.58 -22.43
CA GLY A 143 4.38 1.35 -21.38
C GLY A 143 3.66 2.67 -21.06
N GLY A 144 3.15 3.35 -22.07
CA GLY A 144 2.34 4.56 -21.94
C GLY A 144 1.04 4.30 -21.16
N PHE A 145 0.33 3.22 -21.45
CA PHE A 145 -0.90 2.84 -20.74
C PHE A 145 -0.65 2.49 -19.26
N ALA A 146 0.47 1.81 -18.96
CA ALA A 146 0.80 1.51 -17.56
C ALA A 146 1.11 2.77 -16.75
N LEU A 147 1.77 3.76 -17.36
CA LEU A 147 2.12 5.01 -16.71
C LEU A 147 0.93 5.97 -16.57
N SER A 148 -0.07 5.89 -17.45
CA SER A 148 -1.26 6.75 -17.39
C SER A 148 -2.14 6.44 -16.19
N GLY A 149 -2.04 5.25 -15.60
CA GLY A 149 -2.93 4.80 -14.51
C GLY A 149 -4.38 4.59 -14.94
N GLU A 150 -4.68 4.63 -16.25
CA GLU A 150 -6.03 4.45 -16.79
C GLU A 150 -6.50 3.00 -16.71
N ILE A 151 -5.54 2.05 -16.79
CA ILE A 151 -5.82 0.63 -16.70
C ILE A 151 -5.56 0.17 -15.28
N VAL A 152 -6.62 -0.21 -14.57
CA VAL A 152 -6.55 -0.71 -13.20
C VAL A 152 -7.16 -2.10 -13.10
N GLU A 153 -6.52 -2.95 -12.34
CA GLU A 153 -7.04 -4.23 -11.89
C GLU A 153 -7.74 -4.05 -10.54
N ARG A 154 -8.92 -4.64 -10.39
CA ARG A 154 -9.60 -4.72 -9.10
C ARG A 154 -9.28 -6.06 -8.45
N GLN A 155 -8.72 -5.98 -7.25
CA GLN A 155 -8.44 -7.15 -6.43
C GLN A 155 -9.34 -7.11 -5.20
N PHE A 156 -9.85 -8.27 -4.81
CA PHE A 156 -10.81 -8.41 -3.72
C PHE A 156 -10.19 -9.22 -2.60
N TYR A 157 -10.34 -8.70 -1.38
CA TYR A 157 -9.78 -9.30 -0.18
C TYR A 157 -10.82 -9.37 0.93
N ILE A 158 -10.65 -10.35 1.80
CA ILE A 158 -11.32 -10.42 3.09
C ILE A 158 -10.26 -10.40 4.18
N ALA A 159 -10.45 -9.58 5.20
CA ALA A 159 -9.67 -9.60 6.43
C ALA A 159 -10.51 -10.19 7.55
N LEU A 160 -9.94 -11.16 8.27
CA LEU A 160 -10.41 -11.66 9.56
C LEU A 160 -9.43 -11.20 10.62
N TRP A 161 -9.91 -10.89 11.82
CA TRP A 161 -9.06 -10.44 12.93
C TRP A 161 -9.63 -10.84 14.28
N GLU A 162 -8.73 -10.99 15.24
CA GLU A 162 -9.04 -11.19 16.65
C GLU A 162 -7.95 -10.57 17.52
N LYS A 163 -8.23 -10.45 18.82
CA LYS A 163 -7.19 -10.08 19.79
C LYS A 163 -6.14 -11.17 19.89
N GLN A 164 -4.88 -10.76 20.08
CA GLN A 164 -3.77 -11.68 20.24
C GLN A 164 -3.90 -12.41 21.59
N GLU A 165 -4.25 -13.69 21.52
CA GLU A 165 -4.37 -14.61 22.63
C GLU A 165 -3.73 -15.95 22.26
N GLU A 166 -3.48 -16.82 23.23
CA GLU A 166 -2.88 -18.13 22.97
C GLU A 166 -3.80 -18.99 22.07
N GLY A 167 -3.26 -19.48 20.98
CA GLY A 167 -3.98 -20.36 20.04
C GLY A 167 -4.85 -19.62 19.00
N ILE A 168 -4.91 -18.29 19.03
CA ILE A 168 -5.78 -17.51 18.14
C ILE A 168 -5.42 -17.68 16.66
N GLU A 169 -4.13 -17.87 16.34
CA GLU A 169 -3.68 -18.09 14.97
C GLU A 169 -4.33 -19.34 14.35
N ARG A 170 -4.41 -20.41 15.14
CA ARG A 170 -5.04 -21.65 14.68
C ARG A 170 -6.54 -21.47 14.45
N ASP A 171 -7.20 -20.73 15.31
CA ASP A 171 -8.64 -20.48 15.19
C ASP A 171 -8.95 -19.56 13.99
N LEU A 172 -8.14 -18.51 13.79
CA LEU A 172 -8.24 -17.66 12.61
C LEU A 172 -7.99 -18.45 11.32
N LEU A 173 -6.98 -19.32 11.31
CA LEU A 173 -6.68 -20.15 10.13
C LEU A 173 -7.85 -21.10 9.83
N LYS A 174 -8.44 -21.72 10.85
CA LYS A 174 -9.61 -22.58 10.68
C LYS A 174 -10.80 -21.83 10.09
N ARG A 175 -11.10 -20.63 10.61
CA ARG A 175 -12.18 -19.77 10.05
C ARG A 175 -11.88 -19.34 8.62
N ALA A 176 -10.63 -18.95 8.32
CA ALA A 176 -10.19 -18.57 7.00
C ALA A 176 -10.30 -19.72 5.99
N SER A 177 -9.84 -20.92 6.36
CA SER A 177 -9.95 -22.12 5.52
C SER A 177 -11.41 -22.48 5.25
N LEU A 178 -12.25 -22.48 6.28
CA LEU A 178 -13.69 -22.74 6.13
C LEU A 178 -14.35 -21.70 5.19
N LEU A 179 -13.96 -20.44 5.30
CA LEU A 179 -14.49 -19.39 4.44
C LEU A 179 -14.07 -19.59 2.97
N CYS A 180 -12.81 -19.99 2.74
CA CYS A 180 -12.35 -20.36 1.40
C CYS A 180 -13.14 -21.56 0.82
N GLU A 181 -13.42 -22.58 1.62
CA GLU A 181 -14.24 -23.73 1.21
C GLU A 181 -15.66 -23.31 0.82
N LYS A 182 -16.28 -22.41 1.59
CA LYS A 182 -17.61 -21.86 1.29
C LYS A 182 -17.64 -21.08 -0.03
N PHE A 183 -16.62 -20.25 -0.30
CA PHE A 183 -16.48 -19.59 -1.59
C PHE A 183 -16.27 -20.60 -2.72
N ALA A 184 -15.43 -21.62 -2.53
CA ALA A 184 -15.19 -22.66 -3.51
C ALA A 184 -16.45 -23.45 -3.86
N THR A 185 -17.28 -23.78 -2.85
CA THR A 185 -18.60 -24.39 -3.06
C THR A 185 -19.51 -23.51 -3.91
N GLY A 186 -19.42 -22.19 -3.72
CA GLY A 186 -20.08 -21.19 -4.55
C GLY A 186 -19.46 -20.96 -5.93
N GLY A 187 -18.40 -21.68 -6.29
CA GLY A 187 -17.72 -21.54 -7.58
C GLY A 187 -16.76 -20.35 -7.66
N VAL A 188 -16.38 -19.76 -6.52
CA VAL A 188 -15.45 -18.64 -6.42
C VAL A 188 -14.17 -19.09 -5.73
N THR A 189 -13.03 -18.99 -6.41
CA THR A 189 -11.73 -19.32 -5.81
C THR A 189 -11.32 -18.30 -4.76
N CYS A 190 -10.83 -18.79 -3.63
CA CYS A 190 -10.37 -17.98 -2.51
C CYS A 190 -9.10 -18.58 -1.93
N ASP A 191 -8.06 -17.77 -1.73
CA ASP A 191 -6.76 -18.17 -1.22
C ASP A 191 -6.37 -17.37 0.02
N ILE A 192 -5.72 -18.03 0.97
CA ILE A 192 -5.14 -17.36 2.14
C ILE A 192 -3.79 -16.79 1.74
N LEU A 193 -3.58 -15.49 1.98
CA LEU A 193 -2.34 -14.81 1.63
C LEU A 193 -1.15 -15.29 2.45
N THR A 194 -0.02 -15.44 1.80
CA THR A 194 1.28 -15.71 2.41
C THR A 194 1.98 -14.42 2.85
N GLU A 195 3.00 -14.53 3.68
CA GLU A 195 3.83 -13.40 4.13
C GLU A 195 4.34 -12.53 2.97
N LYS A 196 4.80 -13.16 1.88
CA LYS A 196 5.30 -12.44 0.69
C LYS A 196 4.21 -11.61 0.04
N GLU A 197 3.02 -12.18 -0.11
CA GLU A 197 1.88 -11.51 -0.74
C GLU A 197 1.33 -10.37 0.13
N ILE A 198 1.32 -10.54 1.45
CA ILE A 198 0.93 -9.47 2.38
C ILE A 198 1.89 -8.29 2.28
N LYS A 199 3.20 -8.54 2.20
CA LYS A 199 4.24 -7.50 2.09
C LYS A 199 4.21 -6.75 0.76
N VAL A 200 3.84 -7.40 -0.34
CA VAL A 200 3.74 -6.77 -1.67
C VAL A 200 2.49 -5.89 -1.79
N ASN A 201 1.45 -6.18 -1.04
CA ASN A 201 0.16 -5.47 -1.10
C ASN A 201 0.05 -4.35 -0.04
N GLN A 202 1.12 -4.01 0.67
CA GLN A 202 1.26 -2.86 1.56
C GLN A 202 1.90 -1.67 0.83
#